data_61093d5b1eb328d7c194d4b696094ca4
#
_entry.id   61093d5b1eb328d7c194d4b696094ca4
#
_cell.length_a   1.000
_cell.length_b   1.000
_cell.length_c   1.000
_cell.angle_alpha   90.00
_cell.angle_beta   90.00
_cell.angle_gamma   90.00
#
_symmetry.space_group_name_H-M   'P 1'
#
loop_
_entity.id
_entity.type
_entity.pdbx_description
1 polymer ?
#
loop_
_entity_poly.entity_id
_entity_poly.type
_entity_poly.pdbx_seq_one_letter_code
_entity_poly.pdbx_strand_id
1 'polypeptide(L)'
;MVMTDSSTGSASSRRRLRPRIIGIVTSDRVSKTRKVVFEYLARHGKYNKYVKRQTVLHVHDENNESRVGDHVEVMACRPFSRTKTHRLVRIVNRGAQIDTSILSGEASQMFEKPKAEKAMPAPEQGSTGA
;
A
#
# COMPACT_ATOMS: atom_id res chain seq x y z
N MET A 1 59.75 0.95 33.26
CA MET A 1 58.37 1.24 33.64
C MET A 1 57.56 1.25 32.37
N VAL A 2 57.00 0.11 32.00
CA VAL A 2 56.32 -0.11 30.73
C VAL A 2 54.83 -0.21 31.02
N MET A 3 54.06 0.80 30.58
CA MET A 3 52.62 0.80 30.69
C MET A 3 52.05 0.00 29.50
N THR A 4 51.51 -1.16 29.77
CA THR A 4 50.77 -1.98 28.80
C THR A 4 49.32 -1.52 28.80
N ASP A 5 48.95 -0.73 27.81
CA ASP A 5 47.54 -0.45 27.49
C ASP A 5 46.89 -1.70 26.89
N SER A 6 46.17 -2.39 27.73
CA SER A 6 45.26 -3.45 27.29
C SER A 6 43.93 -2.85 26.88
N SER A 7 43.83 -2.36 25.64
CA SER A 7 42.54 -2.01 25.04
C SER A 7 41.77 -3.30 24.79
N THR A 8 40.93 -3.67 25.73
CA THR A 8 39.92 -4.70 25.58
C THR A 8 38.89 -4.23 24.54
N GLY A 9 39.16 -4.59 23.28
CA GLY A 9 38.22 -4.42 22.20
C GLY A 9 36.96 -5.23 22.50
N SER A 10 35.96 -4.59 23.06
CA SER A 10 34.60 -5.10 23.16
C SER A 10 34.15 -5.56 21.78
N ALA A 11 34.14 -6.86 21.54
CA ALA A 11 33.56 -7.48 20.39
C ALA A 11 32.03 -7.21 20.46
N SER A 12 31.63 -6.07 19.95
CA SER A 12 30.24 -5.75 19.70
C SER A 12 29.66 -6.86 18.83
N SER A 13 28.96 -7.80 19.45
CA SER A 13 28.17 -8.82 18.79
C SER A 13 27.28 -8.12 17.74
N ARG A 14 27.65 -8.22 16.46
CA ARG A 14 26.89 -7.66 15.35
C ARG A 14 25.55 -8.37 15.31
N ARG A 15 24.58 -7.86 16.05
CA ARG A 15 23.20 -8.32 15.99
C ARG A 15 22.77 -8.18 14.54
N ARG A 16 22.39 -9.30 13.91
CA ARG A 16 21.87 -9.30 12.54
C ARG A 16 20.70 -8.31 12.50
N LEU A 17 20.86 -7.26 11.70
CA LEU A 17 19.82 -6.27 11.50
C LEU A 17 18.59 -6.99 10.93
N ARG A 18 17.47 -6.86 11.60
CA ARG A 18 16.22 -7.43 11.12
C ARG A 18 15.78 -6.70 9.85
N PRO A 19 15.31 -7.42 8.84
CA PRO A 19 14.86 -6.79 7.60
C PRO A 19 13.72 -5.80 7.88
N ARG A 20 13.81 -4.64 7.26
CA ARG A 20 12.76 -3.62 7.27
C ARG A 20 12.15 -3.55 5.89
N ILE A 21 10.86 -3.37 5.84
CA ILE A 21 10.07 -3.34 4.61
C ILE A 21 9.22 -2.08 4.66
N ILE A 22 9.08 -1.41 3.52
CA ILE A 22 8.18 -0.27 3.36
C ILE A 22 6.96 -0.74 2.59
N GLY A 23 5.78 -0.44 3.07
CA GLY A 23 4.51 -0.78 2.43
C GLY A 23 3.43 0.25 2.70
N ILE A 24 2.26 0.03 2.11
CA ILE A 24 1.10 0.91 2.22
C ILE A 24 0.04 0.23 3.10
N VAL A 25 -0.53 0.98 4.03
CA VAL A 25 -1.63 0.51 4.86
C VAL A 25 -2.91 0.45 4.04
N THR A 26 -3.47 -0.75 3.89
CA THR A 26 -4.71 -0.97 3.13
C THR A 26 -5.94 -1.03 4.03
N SER A 27 -5.78 -1.40 5.29
CA SER A 27 -6.91 -1.51 6.22
C SER A 27 -6.47 -1.32 7.67
N ASP A 28 -7.27 -0.61 8.42
CA ASP A 28 -7.09 -0.28 9.84
C ASP A 28 -8.28 -0.74 10.73
N ARG A 29 -9.18 -1.59 10.17
CA ARG A 29 -10.43 -2.01 10.83
C ARG A 29 -10.25 -2.68 12.18
N VAL A 30 -9.15 -3.39 12.38
CA VAL A 30 -8.88 -4.15 13.61
C VAL A 30 -7.97 -3.34 14.51
N SER A 31 -8.38 -3.15 15.78
CA SER A 31 -7.56 -2.52 16.79
C SER A 31 -6.20 -3.22 16.92
N LYS A 32 -5.14 -2.44 17.06
CA LYS A 32 -3.74 -2.90 17.18
C LYS A 32 -3.26 -3.78 16.03
N THR A 33 -3.95 -3.76 14.88
CA THR A 33 -3.57 -4.56 13.72
C THR A 33 -3.79 -3.78 12.44
N ARG A 34 -2.75 -3.66 11.63
CA ARG A 34 -2.79 -3.02 10.32
C ARG A 34 -2.52 -4.03 9.23
N LYS A 35 -3.28 -3.94 8.15
CA LYS A 35 -3.05 -4.71 6.94
C LYS A 35 -2.20 -3.86 6.00
N VAL A 36 -0.96 -4.27 5.80
CA VAL A 36 0.02 -3.55 4.97
C VAL A 36 0.32 -4.38 3.73
N VAL A 37 0.28 -3.74 2.58
CA VAL A 37 0.65 -4.31 1.28
C VAL A 37 2.00 -3.74 0.88
N PHE A 38 2.92 -4.61 0.48
CA PHE A 38 4.14 -4.18 -0.18
C PHE A 38 4.29 -4.85 -1.54
N GLU A 39 4.79 -4.07 -2.48
CA GLU A 39 5.03 -4.50 -3.85
C GLU A 39 6.51 -4.74 -4.07
N TYR A 40 6.82 -5.76 -4.82
CA TYR A 40 8.19 -6.06 -5.22
C TYR A 40 8.25 -6.70 -6.60
N LEU A 41 9.39 -6.56 -7.24
CA LEU A 41 9.66 -7.19 -8.52
C LEU A 41 10.33 -8.55 -8.29
N ALA A 42 9.68 -9.61 -8.74
CA ALA A 42 10.23 -10.96 -8.71
C ALA A 42 10.60 -11.42 -10.12
N ARG A 43 11.77 -12.04 -10.27
CA ARG A 43 12.15 -12.65 -11.54
C ARG A 43 11.35 -13.94 -11.74
N HIS A 44 10.70 -14.07 -12.90
CA HIS A 44 9.99 -15.28 -13.26
C HIS A 44 10.99 -16.36 -13.68
N GLY A 45 10.98 -17.52 -13.00
CA GLY A 45 11.98 -18.57 -13.19
C GLY A 45 12.08 -19.11 -14.61
N LYS A 46 10.94 -19.31 -15.29
CA LYS A 46 10.90 -19.89 -16.64
C LYS A 46 11.17 -18.86 -17.75
N TYR A 47 10.61 -17.65 -17.63
CA TYR A 47 10.62 -16.68 -18.73
C TYR A 47 11.64 -15.54 -18.55
N ASN A 48 12.42 -15.54 -17.46
CA ASN A 48 13.47 -14.56 -17.16
C ASN A 48 13.01 -13.09 -17.21
N LYS A 49 11.71 -12.83 -17.08
CA LYS A 49 11.13 -11.49 -17.00
C LYS A 49 10.82 -11.11 -15.56
N TYR A 50 10.78 -9.81 -15.27
CA TYR A 50 10.35 -9.32 -13.96
C TYR A 50 8.84 -9.17 -13.91
N VAL A 51 8.25 -9.68 -12.84
CA VAL A 51 6.81 -9.62 -12.58
C VAL A 51 6.58 -8.88 -11.27
N LYS A 52 5.67 -7.92 -11.27
CA LYS A 52 5.22 -7.26 -10.04
C LYS A 52 4.43 -8.26 -9.19
N ARG A 53 4.81 -8.37 -7.93
CA ARG A 53 4.09 -9.18 -6.94
C ARG A 53 3.77 -8.34 -5.73
N GLN A 54 2.66 -8.68 -5.09
CA GLN A 54 2.21 -8.04 -3.86
C GLN A 54 2.18 -9.06 -2.74
N THR A 55 2.59 -8.67 -1.57
CA THR A 55 2.46 -9.47 -0.36
C THR A 55 1.75 -8.66 0.71
N VAL A 56 0.81 -9.32 1.40
CA VAL A 56 0.01 -8.74 2.47
C VAL A 56 0.60 -9.16 3.80
N LEU A 57 0.90 -8.19 4.66
CA LEU A 57 1.40 -8.41 6.00
C LEU A 57 0.41 -7.89 7.04
N HIS A 58 0.20 -8.67 8.10
CA HIS A 58 -0.50 -8.21 9.29
C HIS A 58 0.53 -7.67 10.27
N VAL A 59 0.45 -6.37 10.52
CA VAL A 59 1.41 -5.61 11.31
C VAL A 59 0.79 -5.24 12.65
N HIS A 60 1.57 -5.36 13.71
CA HIS A 60 1.18 -4.91 15.04
C HIS A 60 1.47 -3.41 15.20
N ASP A 61 0.43 -2.65 15.52
CA ASP A 61 0.48 -1.20 15.80
C ASP A 61 -0.19 -0.98 17.15
N GLU A 62 0.61 -0.82 18.21
CA GLU A 62 0.12 -0.73 19.59
C GLU A 62 -0.74 0.52 19.81
N ASN A 63 -0.32 1.65 19.24
CA ASN A 63 -0.93 2.95 19.47
C ASN A 63 -2.04 3.29 18.46
N ASN A 64 -2.23 2.46 17.43
CA ASN A 64 -3.14 2.75 16.32
C ASN A 64 -2.81 4.09 15.60
N GLU A 65 -1.53 4.37 15.43
CA GLU A 65 -1.04 5.62 14.84
C GLU A 65 -1.22 5.68 13.32
N SER A 66 -1.10 4.51 12.66
CA SER A 66 -1.17 4.44 11.20
C SER A 66 -2.61 4.36 10.70
N ARG A 67 -2.88 5.04 9.58
CA ARG A 67 -4.17 5.11 8.89
C ARG A 67 -4.09 4.46 7.51
N VAL A 68 -5.24 4.21 6.92
CA VAL A 68 -5.34 3.73 5.53
C VAL A 68 -4.71 4.75 4.59
N GLY A 69 -3.86 4.28 3.68
CA GLY A 69 -3.11 5.12 2.74
C GLY A 69 -1.70 5.53 3.20
N ASP A 70 -1.37 5.35 4.47
CA ASP A 70 -0.04 5.70 4.98
C ASP A 70 1.04 4.77 4.44
N HIS A 71 2.19 5.34 4.11
CA HIS A 71 3.42 4.60 3.83
C HIS A 71 4.14 4.34 5.15
N VAL A 72 4.28 3.08 5.50
CA VAL A 72 4.83 2.66 6.79
C VAL A 72 6.05 1.77 6.64
N GLU A 73 7.01 1.97 7.52
CA GLU A 73 8.14 1.07 7.69
C GLU A 73 7.81 0.03 8.75
N VAL A 74 7.90 -1.23 8.37
CA VAL A 74 7.61 -2.37 9.23
C VAL A 74 8.86 -3.25 9.39
N MET A 75 8.99 -3.91 10.53
CA MET A 75 10.12 -4.77 10.85
C MET A 75 9.63 -6.13 11.33
N ALA A 76 10.29 -7.20 10.86
CA ALA A 76 10.07 -8.53 11.37
C ALA A 76 10.41 -8.63 12.86
N CYS A 77 9.56 -9.24 13.65
CA CYS A 77 9.72 -9.39 15.09
C CYS A 77 9.30 -10.80 15.55
N ARG A 78 9.40 -11.05 16.87
CA ARG A 78 8.79 -12.24 17.45
C ARG A 78 7.28 -12.21 17.19
N PRO A 79 6.67 -13.31 16.75
CA PRO A 79 5.23 -13.36 16.48
C PRO A 79 4.40 -12.94 17.70
N PHE A 80 3.49 -11.99 17.51
CA PHE A 80 2.46 -11.60 18.49
C PHE A 80 1.23 -12.52 18.40
N SER A 81 0.97 -13.03 17.20
CA SER A 81 -0.09 -13.97 16.93
C SER A 81 0.29 -14.85 15.74
N ARG A 82 -0.58 -15.81 15.40
CA ARG A 82 -0.37 -16.70 14.24
C ARG A 82 -0.11 -15.93 12.94
N THR A 83 -0.73 -14.79 12.75
CA THR A 83 -0.63 -13.98 11.51
C THR A 83 0.24 -12.74 11.68
N LYS A 84 0.42 -12.22 12.89
CA LYS A 84 1.19 -11.00 13.16
C LYS A 84 2.65 -11.32 13.48
N THR A 85 3.49 -11.25 12.48
CA THR A 85 4.94 -11.48 12.58
C THR A 85 5.77 -10.21 12.42
N HIS A 86 5.10 -9.09 12.17
CA HIS A 86 5.72 -7.79 11.95
C HIS A 86 5.14 -6.74 12.89
N ARG A 87 5.95 -5.72 13.20
CA ARG A 87 5.53 -4.55 13.97
C ARG A 87 5.78 -3.27 13.19
N LEU A 88 4.98 -2.25 13.47
CA LEU A 88 5.20 -0.90 12.99
C LEU A 88 6.48 -0.33 13.63
N VAL A 89 7.34 0.28 12.82
CA VAL A 89 8.54 1.00 13.28
C VAL A 89 8.28 2.49 13.25
N ARG A 90 7.84 3.00 12.09
CA ARG A 90 7.51 4.41 11.90
C ARG A 90 6.62 4.58 10.67
N ILE A 91 5.95 5.73 10.65
CA ILE A 91 5.24 6.21 9.46
C ILE A 91 6.24 7.03 8.65
N VAL A 92 6.47 6.63 7.40
CA VAL A 92 7.41 7.30 6.48
C VAL A 92 6.73 8.51 5.84
N ASN A 93 5.53 8.30 5.33
CA ASN A 93 4.73 9.34 4.73
C ASN A 93 3.26 9.09 5.06
N ARG A 94 2.54 10.13 5.42
CA ARG A 94 1.09 10.05 5.61
C ARG A 94 0.43 10.18 4.25
N GLY A 95 -0.38 9.17 3.89
CA GLY A 95 -1.21 9.23 2.71
C GLY A 95 -2.17 10.43 2.82
N ALA A 96 -2.49 11.05 1.70
CA ALA A 96 -3.60 11.98 1.66
C ALA A 96 -4.84 11.20 2.16
N GLN A 97 -5.41 11.65 3.28
CA GLN A 97 -6.68 11.10 3.74
C GLN A 97 -7.72 11.49 2.70
N ILE A 98 -8.12 10.54 1.90
CA ILE A 98 -9.30 10.72 1.06
C ILE A 98 -10.46 10.64 2.05
N ASP A 99 -10.97 11.81 2.41
CA ASP A 99 -12.19 11.90 3.19
C ASP A 99 -13.29 11.20 2.42
N THR A 100 -13.65 10.02 2.88
CA THR A 100 -14.73 9.21 2.29
C THR A 100 -16.08 9.94 2.33
N SER A 101 -16.17 11.01 3.09
CA SER A 101 -17.33 11.91 3.08
C SER A 101 -17.54 12.60 1.71
N ILE A 102 -16.47 12.82 0.95
CA ILE A 102 -16.56 13.43 -0.39
C ILE A 102 -17.07 12.41 -1.42
N LEU A 103 -16.76 11.12 -1.23
CA LEU A 103 -17.20 10.06 -2.15
C LEU A 103 -18.67 9.66 -1.98
N SER A 104 -19.29 9.98 -0.86
CA SER A 104 -20.71 9.65 -0.61
C SER A 104 -21.68 10.71 -1.09
N GLY A 105 -21.23 11.92 -1.41
CA GLY A 105 -22.10 13.04 -1.78
C GLY A 105 -22.16 13.36 -3.27
N GLU A 106 -21.14 13.12 -4.05
CA GLU A 106 -21.05 13.63 -5.42
C GLU A 106 -20.97 12.57 -6.53
N ALA A 107 -20.63 11.33 -6.18
CA ALA A 107 -20.55 10.27 -7.18
C ALA A 107 -21.91 9.85 -7.77
N SER A 108 -23.01 10.22 -7.15
CA SER A 108 -24.35 9.92 -7.68
C SER A 108 -24.80 10.88 -8.77
N GLN A 109 -24.14 12.05 -8.92
CA GLN A 109 -24.58 13.05 -9.90
C GLN A 109 -23.74 13.05 -11.20
N MET A 110 -22.58 12.40 -11.21
CA MET A 110 -21.72 12.37 -12.40
C MET A 110 -21.90 11.15 -13.31
N PHE A 111 -22.76 10.21 -12.95
CA PHE A 111 -23.07 9.06 -13.80
C PHE A 111 -24.49 9.10 -14.35
N GLU A 112 -25.01 10.31 -14.64
CA GLU A 112 -26.16 10.42 -15.50
C GLU A 112 -25.68 10.12 -16.93
N LYS A 113 -26.03 8.93 -17.41
CA LYS A 113 -25.82 8.53 -18.81
C LYS A 113 -26.38 9.61 -19.71
N PRO A 114 -25.62 10.13 -20.69
CA PRO A 114 -26.18 11.03 -21.66
C PRO A 114 -27.31 10.28 -22.36
N LYS A 115 -28.54 10.80 -22.17
CA LYS A 115 -29.72 10.32 -22.84
C LYS A 115 -29.46 10.39 -24.34
N ALA A 116 -29.46 9.24 -24.99
CA ALA A 116 -29.24 9.13 -26.43
C ALA A 116 -30.16 10.13 -27.13
N GLU A 117 -29.56 11.13 -27.69
CA GLU A 117 -30.26 12.10 -28.53
C GLU A 117 -30.80 11.38 -29.75
N LYS A 118 -32.10 11.49 -29.87
CA LYS A 118 -32.93 10.84 -30.83
C LYS A 118 -32.45 11.17 -32.25
N ALA A 119 -32.23 10.13 -33.05
CA ALA A 119 -31.84 10.19 -34.44
C ALA A 119 -32.56 11.28 -35.23
N MET A 120 -31.80 12.09 -35.94
CA MET A 120 -32.30 13.04 -36.91
C MET A 120 -33.10 12.30 -38.00
N PRO A 121 -34.26 12.79 -38.43
CA PRO A 121 -34.96 12.21 -39.57
C PRO A 121 -34.15 12.49 -40.86
N ALA A 122 -34.07 11.48 -41.70
CA ALA A 122 -33.46 11.56 -43.02
C ALA A 122 -34.18 12.58 -43.92
N PRO A 123 -33.45 13.32 -44.79
CA PRO A 123 -34.08 14.20 -45.74
C PRO A 123 -34.81 13.38 -46.82
N GLU A 124 -36.12 13.65 -46.98
CA GLU A 124 -36.91 13.14 -48.10
C GLU A 124 -36.33 13.66 -49.42
N GLN A 125 -35.93 12.75 -50.28
CA GLN A 125 -35.63 13.08 -51.66
C GLN A 125 -36.93 13.27 -52.41
N GLY A 126 -37.22 14.50 -52.75
CA GLY A 126 -38.34 14.85 -53.62
C GLY A 126 -38.20 14.22 -55.01
N SER A 127 -39.13 13.38 -55.33
CA SER A 127 -39.37 12.90 -56.67
C SER A 127 -39.92 14.03 -57.51
N THR A 128 -39.16 14.52 -58.50
CA THR A 128 -39.69 15.37 -59.57
C THR A 128 -40.07 14.48 -60.73
N GLY A 129 -41.36 14.25 -60.85
CA GLY A 129 -41.88 13.71 -62.05
C GLY A 129 -42.16 14.84 -63.08
N ALA A 130 -41.77 14.57 -64.28
CA ALA A 130 -42.40 15.18 -65.48
C ALA A 130 -42.38 14.19 -66.60
#